data_3c2308e3d37a9583dec77bb64b4bc870
#
_entry.id   3c2308e3d37a9583dec77bb64b4bc870
#
_cell.length_a   1.000
_cell.length_b   1.000
_cell.length_c   1.000
_cell.angle_alpha   90.00
_cell.angle_beta   90.00
_cell.angle_gamma   90.00
#
_symmetry.space_group_name_H-M   'P 1'
#
loop_
_entity.id
_entity.type
_entity.pdbx_description
1 polymer ?
#
loop_
_entity_poly.entity_id
_entity_poly.type
_entity_poly.pdbx_seq_one_letter_code
_entity_poly.pdbx_strand_id
1 'polypeptide(L)'
;MAKTVRTVLVGLGHVNLGLLSILIAKEKQIAKEYGLHFKIVGAIDSSGMAVSEKGFGYEELTNIKFNKGKLNETTGFVPQPVEGIADCIDADLLVDASPVNLVPKNPGVRLVKNALSKGWRAVFANKSPLVLAYDELNGLAREHKTKILFSATVCGGLPVINVLRRDLKLASLINLHGVFNATSNFVLQEMENGGTMEAALEEAKRVGAAETDPTLDISGQDTANKLYIMMKSFTNFNGLIKDIAMEGIDEVTPEKLLEATKNNCTVKLVASAYYKGHWHLSVKPTLVARDSFLGSCNGWEMGLEVKTDLYESVSMKNFEA
;
A
#
# COMPACT_ATOMS: atom_id res chain seq x y z
N MET A 1 3.99 -8.58 -32.98
CA MET A 1 4.91 -7.72 -32.21
C MET A 1 4.27 -7.38 -30.88
N ALA A 2 5.04 -7.36 -29.78
CA ALA A 2 4.51 -6.93 -28.48
C ALA A 2 4.15 -5.44 -28.51
N LYS A 3 3.05 -5.07 -27.86
CA LYS A 3 2.63 -3.68 -27.68
C LYS A 3 3.54 -3.00 -26.66
N THR A 4 4.12 -1.87 -27.01
CA THR A 4 4.87 -1.06 -26.06
C THR A 4 3.93 -0.33 -25.11
N VAL A 5 4.20 -0.42 -23.81
CA VAL A 5 3.52 0.32 -22.73
C VAL A 5 4.50 1.38 -22.22
N ARG A 6 4.26 2.62 -22.57
CA ARG A 6 5.06 3.77 -22.15
C ARG A 6 4.75 4.06 -20.69
N THR A 7 5.73 3.96 -19.82
CA THR A 7 5.54 3.94 -18.36
C THR A 7 6.29 5.08 -17.68
N VAL A 8 5.62 5.76 -16.75
CA VAL A 8 6.21 6.75 -15.84
C VAL A 8 6.27 6.16 -14.44
N LEU A 9 7.46 6.25 -13.80
CA LEU A 9 7.68 5.81 -12.42
C LEU A 9 7.70 7.00 -11.47
N VAL A 10 6.89 6.95 -10.42
CA VAL A 10 6.86 7.96 -9.34
C VAL A 10 7.46 7.34 -8.08
N GLY A 11 8.58 7.94 -7.62
CA GLY A 11 9.41 7.37 -6.56
C GLY A 11 10.38 6.31 -7.10
N LEU A 12 11.68 6.57 -6.95
CA LEU A 12 12.75 5.62 -7.33
C LEU A 12 13.29 4.88 -6.08
N GLY A 13 12.37 4.40 -5.22
CA GLY A 13 12.68 3.57 -4.06
C GLY A 13 12.72 2.08 -4.40
N HIS A 14 12.87 1.25 -3.36
CA HIS A 14 12.99 -0.21 -3.47
C HIS A 14 11.87 -0.84 -4.31
N VAL A 15 10.63 -0.37 -4.18
CA VAL A 15 9.46 -0.94 -4.88
C VAL A 15 9.58 -0.75 -6.41
N ASN A 16 9.82 0.47 -6.89
CA ASN A 16 9.94 0.71 -8.33
C ASN A 16 11.24 0.15 -8.92
N LEU A 17 12.35 0.18 -8.18
CA LEU A 17 13.60 -0.48 -8.63
C LEU A 17 13.44 -2.00 -8.68
N GLY A 18 12.75 -2.59 -7.70
CA GLY A 18 12.37 -4.00 -7.73
C GLY A 18 11.46 -4.34 -8.92
N LEU A 19 10.48 -3.50 -9.22
CA LEU A 19 9.63 -3.65 -10.40
C LEU A 19 10.47 -3.63 -11.70
N LEU A 20 11.39 -2.67 -11.85
CA LEU A 20 12.28 -2.60 -13.01
C LEU A 20 13.11 -3.88 -13.17
N SER A 21 13.69 -4.37 -12.07
CA SER A 21 14.46 -5.62 -12.06
C SER A 21 13.62 -6.80 -12.57
N ILE A 22 12.35 -6.91 -12.11
CA ILE A 22 11.43 -7.96 -12.54
C ILE A 22 11.06 -7.80 -14.03
N LEU A 23 10.77 -6.58 -14.47
CA LEU A 23 10.41 -6.31 -15.86
C LEU A 23 11.54 -6.71 -16.82
N ILE A 24 12.80 -6.42 -16.46
CA ILE A 24 13.96 -6.81 -17.24
C ILE A 24 14.15 -8.33 -17.23
N ALA A 25 14.17 -8.94 -16.05
CA ALA A 25 14.38 -10.38 -15.90
C ALA A 25 13.33 -11.22 -16.63
N LYS A 26 12.07 -10.71 -16.72
CA LYS A 26 10.93 -11.41 -17.31
C LYS A 26 10.47 -10.83 -18.65
N GLU A 27 11.22 -9.94 -19.27
CA GLU A 27 10.84 -9.25 -20.51
C GLU A 27 10.35 -10.21 -21.59
N LYS A 28 11.12 -11.28 -21.87
CA LYS A 28 10.77 -12.27 -22.89
C LYS A 28 9.51 -13.04 -22.54
N GLN A 29 9.34 -13.38 -21.27
CA GLN A 29 8.14 -14.07 -20.79
C GLN A 29 6.92 -13.15 -20.93
N ILE A 30 7.01 -11.90 -20.48
CA ILE A 30 5.93 -10.91 -20.58
C ILE A 30 5.54 -10.66 -22.04
N ALA A 31 6.52 -10.52 -22.93
CA ALA A 31 6.26 -10.33 -24.36
C ALA A 31 5.56 -11.55 -24.98
N LYS A 32 5.97 -12.77 -24.61
CA LYS A 32 5.38 -14.02 -25.11
C LYS A 32 3.97 -14.27 -24.58
N GLU A 33 3.75 -14.11 -23.28
CA GLU A 33 2.49 -14.50 -22.62
C GLU A 33 1.42 -13.40 -22.73
N TYR A 34 1.83 -12.13 -22.65
CA TYR A 34 0.90 -11.00 -22.60
C TYR A 34 0.96 -10.09 -23.83
N GLY A 35 1.94 -10.26 -24.70
CA GLY A 35 2.15 -9.39 -25.86
C GLY A 35 2.51 -7.96 -25.47
N LEU A 36 3.19 -7.75 -24.35
CA LEU A 36 3.55 -6.44 -23.81
C LEU A 36 5.06 -6.25 -23.69
N HIS A 37 5.51 -5.00 -23.89
CA HIS A 37 6.87 -4.54 -23.62
C HIS A 37 6.78 -3.21 -22.85
N PHE A 38 7.38 -3.12 -21.67
CA PHE A 38 7.37 -1.91 -20.86
C PHE A 38 8.57 -1.04 -21.15
N LYS A 39 8.32 0.24 -21.46
CA LYS A 39 9.35 1.25 -21.75
C LYS A 39 9.22 2.40 -20.77
N ILE A 40 10.24 2.62 -19.92
CA ILE A 40 10.22 3.69 -18.93
C ILE A 40 10.56 5.02 -19.63
N VAL A 41 9.57 5.87 -19.80
CA VAL A 41 9.71 7.16 -20.52
C VAL A 41 9.73 8.37 -19.57
N GLY A 42 9.43 8.17 -18.29
CA GLY A 42 9.49 9.21 -17.28
C GLY A 42 9.80 8.65 -15.91
N ALA A 43 10.44 9.45 -15.09
CA ALA A 43 10.73 9.14 -13.70
C ALA A 43 10.59 10.40 -12.85
N ILE A 44 10.14 10.23 -11.60
CA ILE A 44 9.96 11.28 -10.61
C ILE A 44 10.60 10.85 -9.29
N ASP A 45 11.37 11.75 -8.69
CA ASP A 45 11.86 11.61 -7.32
C ASP A 45 11.70 12.92 -6.53
N SER A 46 12.33 13.02 -5.35
CA SER A 46 12.28 14.22 -4.51
C SER A 46 12.99 15.44 -5.11
N SER A 47 13.80 15.27 -6.16
CA SER A 47 14.51 16.37 -6.83
C SER A 47 13.74 16.94 -8.03
N GLY A 48 12.70 16.24 -8.50
CA GLY A 48 11.88 16.64 -9.64
C GLY A 48 11.54 15.49 -10.58
N MET A 49 11.44 15.77 -11.86
CA MET A 49 11.11 14.81 -12.90
C MET A 49 12.10 14.82 -14.06
N ALA A 50 12.24 13.65 -14.68
CA ALA A 50 12.99 13.49 -15.92
C ALA A 50 12.16 12.70 -16.94
N VAL A 51 12.32 13.03 -18.24
CA VAL A 51 11.63 12.36 -19.35
C VAL A 51 12.59 11.95 -20.44
N SER A 52 12.28 10.85 -21.14
CA SER A 52 13.09 10.34 -22.25
C SER A 52 12.21 9.63 -23.28
N GLU A 53 12.09 10.17 -24.48
CA GLU A 53 11.41 9.51 -25.60
C GLU A 53 12.06 8.15 -25.97
N LYS A 54 13.38 8.06 -25.81
CA LYS A 54 14.12 6.81 -26.05
C LYS A 54 13.91 5.78 -24.95
N GLY A 55 13.41 6.21 -23.79
CA GLY A 55 13.31 5.43 -22.56
C GLY A 55 14.58 5.49 -21.73
N PHE A 56 14.42 5.25 -20.41
CA PHE A 56 15.51 5.10 -19.45
C PHE A 56 15.91 3.63 -19.32
N GLY A 57 17.22 3.37 -19.23
CA GLY A 57 17.74 2.06 -18.86
C GLY A 57 17.62 1.79 -17.36
N TYR A 58 17.52 0.50 -16.99
CA TYR A 58 17.52 0.10 -15.58
C TYR A 58 18.77 0.58 -14.84
N GLU A 59 19.95 0.35 -15.44
CA GLU A 59 21.24 0.78 -14.87
C GLU A 59 21.31 2.29 -14.65
N GLU A 60 20.79 3.08 -15.59
CA GLU A 60 20.74 4.53 -15.49
C GLU A 60 19.94 4.97 -14.27
N LEU A 61 18.68 4.48 -14.11
CA LEU A 61 17.83 4.82 -12.98
C LEU A 61 18.35 4.27 -11.65
N THR A 62 18.97 3.08 -11.68
CA THR A 62 19.56 2.46 -10.50
C THR A 62 20.78 3.23 -10.03
N ASN A 63 21.65 3.64 -10.95
CA ASN A 63 22.87 4.39 -10.65
C ASN A 63 22.55 5.76 -10.02
N ILE A 64 21.51 6.42 -10.48
CA ILE A 64 21.01 7.66 -9.84
C ILE A 64 20.76 7.41 -8.35
N LYS A 65 20.08 6.30 -8.01
CA LYS A 65 19.73 5.99 -6.63
C LYS A 65 20.92 5.56 -5.78
N PHE A 66 21.74 4.63 -6.28
CA PHE A 66 22.87 4.06 -5.51
C PHE A 66 24.03 5.03 -5.34
N ASN A 67 24.29 5.88 -6.32
CA ASN A 67 25.34 6.91 -6.23
C ASN A 67 24.89 8.17 -5.47
N LYS A 68 23.72 8.11 -4.78
CA LYS A 68 23.11 9.28 -4.12
C LYS A 68 22.85 10.45 -5.07
N GLY A 69 22.81 10.19 -6.36
CA GLY A 69 22.46 11.16 -7.38
C GLY A 69 20.97 11.49 -7.35
N LYS A 70 20.61 12.49 -8.12
CA LYS A 70 19.24 13.00 -8.23
C LYS A 70 18.86 13.10 -9.69
N LEU A 71 17.56 13.02 -10.00
CA LEU A 71 17.07 13.17 -11.37
C LEU A 71 17.45 14.50 -12.01
N ASN A 72 17.61 15.57 -11.23
CA ASN A 72 18.02 16.88 -11.72
C ASN A 72 19.47 16.90 -12.30
N GLU A 73 20.22 15.82 -12.17
CA GLU A 73 21.56 15.64 -12.76
C GLU A 73 21.50 14.86 -14.09
N THR A 74 20.32 14.43 -14.52
CA THR A 74 20.14 13.66 -15.78
C THR A 74 19.87 14.57 -16.97
N THR A 75 20.23 14.10 -18.17
CA THR A 75 19.99 14.81 -19.43
C THR A 75 18.52 14.99 -19.78
N GLY A 76 17.64 14.20 -19.17
CA GLY A 76 16.19 14.27 -19.38
C GLY A 76 15.46 15.11 -18.31
N PHE A 77 16.18 15.81 -17.44
CA PHE A 77 15.57 16.61 -16.37
C PHE A 77 14.69 17.73 -16.92
N VAL A 78 13.50 17.89 -16.35
CA VAL A 78 12.54 18.94 -16.70
C VAL A 78 12.33 19.84 -15.47
N PRO A 79 12.73 21.13 -15.53
CA PRO A 79 12.64 22.06 -14.41
C PRO A 79 11.21 22.62 -14.24
N GLN A 80 10.22 21.75 -14.11
CA GLN A 80 8.81 22.09 -13.91
C GLN A 80 8.23 21.29 -12.74
N PRO A 81 7.09 21.71 -12.18
CA PRO A 81 6.38 20.93 -11.17
C PRO A 81 6.05 19.52 -11.68
N VAL A 82 6.26 18.52 -10.83
CA VAL A 82 6.09 17.10 -11.19
C VAL A 82 4.68 16.76 -11.65
N GLU A 83 3.68 17.51 -11.22
CA GLU A 83 2.29 17.37 -11.64
C GLU A 83 2.09 17.58 -13.15
N GLY A 84 3.00 18.32 -13.80
CA GLY A 84 2.98 18.61 -15.24
C GLY A 84 3.61 17.54 -16.11
N ILE A 85 4.06 16.40 -15.57
CA ILE A 85 4.75 15.37 -16.39
C ILE A 85 3.90 14.88 -17.58
N ALA A 86 2.57 14.83 -17.42
CA ALA A 86 1.68 14.41 -18.48
C ALA A 86 1.56 15.42 -19.64
N ASP A 87 2.13 16.63 -19.52
CA ASP A 87 2.28 17.60 -20.59
C ASP A 87 3.68 17.56 -21.22
N CYS A 88 4.64 16.90 -20.57
CA CYS A 88 6.02 16.81 -21.02
C CYS A 88 6.30 15.54 -21.83
N ILE A 89 5.53 14.48 -21.62
CA ILE A 89 5.75 13.18 -22.27
C ILE A 89 4.40 12.49 -22.47
N ASP A 90 4.25 11.75 -23.56
CA ASP A 90 3.11 10.85 -23.75
C ASP A 90 3.40 9.50 -23.10
N ALA A 91 2.42 8.95 -22.36
CA ALA A 91 2.53 7.66 -21.69
C ALA A 91 1.20 6.91 -21.61
N ASP A 92 1.26 5.62 -21.33
CA ASP A 92 0.11 4.74 -21.15
C ASP A 92 -0.14 4.44 -19.66
N LEU A 93 0.90 4.53 -18.84
CA LEU A 93 0.90 4.01 -17.47
C LEU A 93 1.74 4.88 -16.54
N LEU A 94 1.14 5.19 -15.39
CA LEU A 94 1.85 5.77 -14.24
C LEU A 94 1.91 4.73 -13.11
N VAL A 95 3.09 4.51 -12.53
CA VAL A 95 3.28 3.63 -11.38
C VAL A 95 3.78 4.46 -10.20
N ASP A 96 2.95 4.62 -9.19
CA ASP A 96 3.29 5.41 -7.99
C ASP A 96 3.67 4.50 -6.81
N ALA A 97 4.96 4.52 -6.48
CA ALA A 97 5.56 3.91 -5.30
C ALA A 97 6.36 4.95 -4.49
N SER A 98 5.92 6.20 -4.49
CA SER A 98 6.48 7.25 -3.64
C SER A 98 6.10 7.04 -2.17
N PRO A 99 6.84 7.64 -1.21
CA PRO A 99 6.51 7.58 0.21
C PRO A 99 5.10 8.09 0.52
N VAL A 100 4.48 7.54 1.57
CA VAL A 100 3.17 7.98 2.04
C VAL A 100 3.25 9.43 2.54
N ASN A 101 2.37 10.27 2.02
CA ASN A 101 2.25 11.66 2.43
C ASN A 101 0.76 12.06 2.39
N LEU A 102 0.16 12.22 3.55
CA LEU A 102 -1.27 12.50 3.73
C LEU A 102 -1.58 13.99 3.93
N VAL A 103 -0.65 14.88 3.59
CA VAL A 103 -0.89 16.32 3.72
C VAL A 103 -1.98 16.81 2.76
N PRO A 104 -2.79 17.79 3.17
CA PRO A 104 -3.75 18.44 2.28
C PRO A 104 -3.08 18.99 1.02
N LYS A 105 -3.78 18.93 -0.13
CA LYS A 105 -3.27 19.37 -1.44
C LYS A 105 -1.99 18.65 -1.90
N ASN A 106 -1.84 17.38 -1.55
CA ASN A 106 -0.72 16.54 -1.94
C ASN A 106 -0.45 16.63 -3.46
N PRO A 107 0.78 16.97 -3.87
CA PRO A 107 1.13 17.08 -5.30
C PRO A 107 0.97 15.76 -6.06
N GLY A 108 1.17 14.61 -5.41
CA GLY A 108 0.95 13.28 -5.99
C GLY A 108 -0.51 13.06 -6.42
N VAL A 109 -1.49 13.59 -5.69
CA VAL A 109 -2.90 13.52 -6.10
C VAL A 109 -3.13 14.32 -7.39
N ARG A 110 -2.55 15.52 -7.50
CA ARG A 110 -2.67 16.34 -8.72
C ARG A 110 -1.99 15.70 -9.92
N LEU A 111 -0.82 15.13 -9.70
CA LEU A 111 -0.09 14.36 -10.72
C LEU A 111 -0.94 13.21 -11.26
N VAL A 112 -1.55 12.42 -10.37
CA VAL A 112 -2.43 11.32 -10.77
C VAL A 112 -3.66 11.82 -11.53
N LYS A 113 -4.29 12.90 -11.08
CA LYS A 113 -5.43 13.52 -11.80
C LYS A 113 -5.05 13.92 -13.21
N ASN A 114 -3.91 14.58 -13.39
CA ASN A 114 -3.42 14.99 -14.70
C ASN A 114 -3.15 13.78 -15.61
N ALA A 115 -2.52 12.74 -15.09
CA ALA A 115 -2.27 11.50 -15.83
C ALA A 115 -3.57 10.82 -16.26
N LEU A 116 -4.57 10.69 -15.36
CA LEU A 116 -5.88 10.12 -15.67
C LEU A 116 -6.63 10.94 -16.73
N SER A 117 -6.56 12.27 -16.65
CA SER A 117 -7.19 13.17 -17.63
C SER A 117 -6.59 13.06 -19.03
N LYS A 118 -5.34 12.61 -19.15
CA LYS A 118 -4.68 12.25 -20.41
C LYS A 118 -4.97 10.82 -20.87
N GLY A 119 -5.79 10.07 -20.12
CA GLY A 119 -6.13 8.68 -20.44
C GLY A 119 -5.10 7.65 -19.96
N TRP A 120 -4.09 8.06 -19.19
CA TRP A 120 -3.12 7.10 -18.64
C TRP A 120 -3.80 6.21 -17.58
N ARG A 121 -3.35 4.99 -17.47
CA ARG A 121 -3.68 4.13 -16.33
C ARG A 121 -2.79 4.48 -15.14
N ALA A 122 -3.29 4.29 -13.93
CA ALA A 122 -2.49 4.46 -12.72
C ALA A 122 -2.42 3.16 -11.91
N VAL A 123 -1.21 2.79 -11.48
CA VAL A 123 -0.95 1.67 -10.57
C VAL A 123 -0.33 2.22 -9.29
N PHE A 124 -0.91 1.86 -8.15
CA PHE A 124 -0.45 2.36 -6.85
C PHE A 124 0.16 1.27 -5.98
N ALA A 125 1.34 1.55 -5.44
CA ALA A 125 1.86 1.00 -4.20
C ALA A 125 1.72 2.05 -3.07
N ASN A 126 1.79 3.35 -3.40
CA ASN A 126 1.53 4.44 -2.48
C ASN A 126 0.04 4.53 -2.11
N LYS A 127 -0.25 4.62 -0.81
CA LYS A 127 -1.61 4.73 -0.27
C LYS A 127 -2.23 6.12 -0.41
N SER A 128 -1.39 7.17 -0.44
CA SER A 128 -1.84 8.56 -0.31
C SER A 128 -2.92 8.97 -1.30
N PRO A 129 -2.80 8.71 -2.63
CA PRO A 129 -3.84 9.09 -3.57
C PRO A 129 -5.20 8.43 -3.27
N LEU A 130 -5.18 7.17 -2.83
CA LEU A 130 -6.42 6.43 -2.51
C LEU A 130 -7.04 6.88 -1.19
N VAL A 131 -6.24 7.24 -0.18
CA VAL A 131 -6.75 7.76 1.10
C VAL A 131 -7.33 9.16 0.94
N LEU A 132 -6.65 10.02 0.16
CA LEU A 132 -7.01 11.43 0.03
C LEU A 132 -8.11 11.71 -0.99
N ALA A 133 -8.24 10.89 -2.04
CA ALA A 133 -9.07 11.22 -3.20
C ALA A 133 -9.70 9.99 -3.91
N TYR A 134 -10.04 8.93 -3.16
CA TYR A 134 -10.52 7.66 -3.74
C TYR A 134 -11.65 7.85 -4.76
N ASP A 135 -12.73 8.49 -4.35
CA ASP A 135 -13.93 8.62 -5.17
C ASP A 135 -13.71 9.54 -6.36
N GLU A 136 -12.98 10.64 -6.15
CA GLU A 136 -12.63 11.61 -7.19
C GLU A 136 -11.75 10.95 -8.28
N LEU A 137 -10.69 10.23 -7.89
CA LEU A 137 -9.80 9.57 -8.84
C LEU A 137 -10.52 8.44 -9.61
N ASN A 138 -11.38 7.67 -8.95
CA ASN A 138 -12.19 6.65 -9.64
C ASN A 138 -13.24 7.27 -10.56
N GLY A 139 -13.83 8.42 -10.18
CA GLY A 139 -14.72 9.20 -11.03
C GLY A 139 -14.01 9.64 -12.31
N LEU A 140 -12.85 10.27 -12.15
CA LEU A 140 -12.02 10.75 -13.26
C LEU A 140 -11.57 9.62 -14.19
N ALA A 141 -11.16 8.48 -13.61
CA ALA A 141 -10.77 7.30 -14.40
C ALA A 141 -11.93 6.78 -15.25
N ARG A 142 -13.18 6.78 -14.73
CA ARG A 142 -14.37 6.40 -15.51
C ARG A 142 -14.66 7.39 -16.63
N GLU A 143 -14.59 8.69 -16.33
CA GLU A 143 -14.83 9.78 -17.31
C GLU A 143 -13.87 9.65 -18.51
N HIS A 144 -12.59 9.44 -18.23
CA HIS A 144 -11.54 9.31 -19.27
C HIS A 144 -11.34 7.87 -19.78
N LYS A 145 -12.24 6.93 -19.46
CA LYS A 145 -12.23 5.53 -19.92
C LYS A 145 -10.89 4.81 -19.62
N THR A 146 -10.26 5.20 -18.53
CA THR A 146 -9.03 4.60 -18.02
C THR A 146 -9.26 3.84 -16.71
N LYS A 147 -8.22 3.40 -16.02
CA LYS A 147 -8.32 2.55 -14.82
C LYS A 147 -7.28 2.91 -13.77
N ILE A 148 -7.69 2.77 -12.53
CA ILE A 148 -6.82 2.73 -11.36
C ILE A 148 -6.69 1.28 -10.90
N LEU A 149 -5.46 0.84 -10.67
CA LEU A 149 -5.12 -0.50 -10.20
C LEU A 149 -4.26 -0.36 -8.93
N PHE A 150 -4.56 -1.18 -7.93
CA PHE A 150 -3.80 -1.22 -6.68
C PHE A 150 -3.99 -2.57 -6.00
N SER A 151 -2.94 -3.09 -5.44
CA SER A 151 -2.91 -4.29 -4.58
C SER A 151 -1.81 -4.12 -3.54
N ALA A 152 -0.62 -3.72 -3.96
CA ALA A 152 0.53 -3.48 -3.07
C ALA A 152 0.31 -2.37 -2.02
N THR A 153 -0.73 -1.54 -2.16
CA THR A 153 -1.14 -0.54 -1.17
C THR A 153 -1.65 -1.15 0.14
N VAL A 154 -2.13 -2.40 0.09
CA VAL A 154 -2.75 -3.08 1.23
C VAL A 154 -2.07 -4.42 1.47
N CYS A 155 -1.41 -4.56 2.62
CA CYS A 155 -0.75 -5.80 3.07
C CYS A 155 0.29 -6.37 2.09
N GLY A 156 1.01 -5.52 1.35
CA GLY A 156 2.15 -5.93 0.53
C GLY A 156 1.85 -7.09 -0.44
N GLY A 157 2.48 -8.22 -0.21
CA GLY A 157 2.33 -9.43 -1.03
C GLY A 157 1.02 -10.21 -0.83
N LEU A 158 0.22 -9.89 0.20
CA LEU A 158 -1.06 -10.55 0.43
C LEU A 158 -2.12 -10.04 -0.58
N PRO A 159 -2.74 -10.89 -1.42
CA PRO A 159 -3.58 -10.45 -2.53
C PRO A 159 -5.00 -10.01 -2.10
N VAL A 160 -5.09 -9.27 -0.99
CA VAL A 160 -6.36 -8.86 -0.35
C VAL A 160 -7.30 -8.20 -1.35
N ILE A 161 -6.84 -7.14 -2.02
CA ILE A 161 -7.67 -6.36 -2.94
C ILE A 161 -8.14 -7.21 -4.13
N ASN A 162 -7.27 -8.09 -4.64
CA ASN A 162 -7.62 -8.95 -5.76
C ASN A 162 -8.69 -9.97 -5.37
N VAL A 163 -8.54 -10.63 -4.22
CA VAL A 163 -9.54 -11.59 -3.71
C VAL A 163 -10.88 -10.90 -3.46
N LEU A 164 -10.89 -9.79 -2.74
CA LEU A 164 -12.13 -9.07 -2.43
C LEU A 164 -12.84 -8.58 -3.70
N ARG A 165 -12.13 -8.01 -4.67
CA ARG A 165 -12.74 -7.37 -5.85
C ARG A 165 -13.03 -8.33 -7.00
N ARG A 166 -12.31 -9.43 -7.11
CA ARG A 166 -12.45 -10.41 -8.19
C ARG A 166 -13.19 -11.66 -7.74
N ASP A 167 -12.68 -12.30 -6.69
CA ASP A 167 -13.15 -13.64 -6.32
C ASP A 167 -14.41 -13.58 -5.43
N LEU A 168 -14.52 -12.54 -4.58
CA LEU A 168 -15.69 -12.29 -3.73
C LEU A 168 -16.62 -11.20 -4.28
N LYS A 169 -16.53 -10.88 -5.56
CA LYS A 169 -17.22 -9.74 -6.18
C LYS A 169 -18.76 -9.74 -5.98
N LEU A 170 -19.37 -10.89 -5.94
CA LEU A 170 -20.83 -11.05 -5.77
C LEU A 170 -21.23 -11.31 -4.32
N ALA A 171 -20.26 -11.51 -3.43
CA ALA A 171 -20.52 -11.71 -2.02
C ALA A 171 -20.71 -10.36 -1.29
N SER A 172 -21.68 -10.32 -0.39
CA SER A 172 -21.90 -9.16 0.49
C SER A 172 -21.10 -9.34 1.77
N LEU A 173 -20.22 -8.39 2.07
CA LEU A 173 -19.44 -8.42 3.31
C LEU A 173 -20.36 -8.26 4.51
N ILE A 174 -20.26 -9.15 5.50
CA ILE A 174 -20.92 -9.07 6.81
C ILE A 174 -19.97 -8.44 7.81
N ASN A 175 -18.77 -9.02 7.95
CA ASN A 175 -17.70 -8.46 8.76
C ASN A 175 -16.32 -8.74 8.14
N LEU A 176 -15.35 -7.96 8.58
CA LEU A 176 -13.95 -8.06 8.24
C LEU A 176 -13.12 -7.80 9.49
N HIS A 177 -12.13 -8.65 9.74
CA HIS A 177 -11.15 -8.46 10.79
C HIS A 177 -9.75 -8.73 10.24
N GLY A 178 -8.75 -7.99 10.73
CA GLY A 178 -7.38 -8.27 10.28
C GLY A 178 -6.30 -7.57 11.06
N VAL A 179 -5.10 -8.15 10.98
CA VAL A 179 -3.84 -7.57 11.40
C VAL A 179 -3.14 -7.11 10.14
N PHE A 180 -3.07 -5.79 9.92
CA PHE A 180 -2.65 -5.22 8.63
C PHE A 180 -1.33 -4.46 8.67
N ASN A 181 -0.66 -4.45 9.82
CA ASN A 181 0.64 -3.80 9.96
C ASN A 181 1.61 -4.77 10.66
N ALA A 182 2.64 -5.17 9.92
CA ALA A 182 3.63 -6.13 10.38
C ALA A 182 4.49 -5.55 11.53
N THR A 183 4.85 -4.25 11.45
CA THR A 183 5.65 -3.59 12.49
C THR A 183 4.94 -3.56 13.83
N SER A 184 3.69 -3.12 13.88
CA SER A 184 2.92 -3.10 15.14
C SER A 184 2.66 -4.50 15.69
N ASN A 185 2.47 -5.50 14.80
CA ASN A 185 2.31 -6.89 15.23
C ASN A 185 3.59 -7.45 15.87
N PHE A 186 4.74 -7.20 15.24
CA PHE A 186 6.04 -7.57 15.77
C PHE A 186 6.32 -6.88 17.13
N VAL A 187 6.11 -5.58 17.21
CA VAL A 187 6.32 -4.80 18.45
C VAL A 187 5.47 -5.34 19.59
N LEU A 188 4.19 -5.59 19.38
CA LEU A 188 3.31 -6.17 20.41
C LEU A 188 3.78 -7.54 20.86
N GLN A 189 4.27 -8.37 19.95
CA GLN A 189 4.80 -9.69 20.30
C GLN A 189 6.10 -9.61 21.10
N GLU A 190 7.04 -8.72 20.74
CA GLU A 190 8.28 -8.52 21.51
C GLU A 190 7.98 -7.97 22.92
N MET A 191 7.03 -7.06 23.04
CA MET A 191 6.57 -6.58 24.36
C MET A 191 5.93 -7.72 25.18
N GLU A 192 5.15 -8.58 24.55
CA GLU A 192 4.56 -9.77 25.20
C GLU A 192 5.62 -10.76 25.68
N ASN A 193 6.75 -10.85 24.97
CA ASN A 193 7.92 -11.66 25.33
C ASN A 193 8.78 -11.00 26.43
N GLY A 194 8.39 -9.84 26.95
CA GLY A 194 9.08 -9.12 28.03
C GLY A 194 10.05 -8.05 27.55
N GLY A 195 10.10 -7.74 26.25
CA GLY A 195 10.84 -6.62 25.69
C GLY A 195 10.15 -5.28 25.92
N THR A 196 10.82 -4.18 25.54
CA THR A 196 10.22 -2.84 25.52
C THR A 196 9.82 -2.44 24.09
N MET A 197 8.87 -1.51 23.97
CA MET A 197 8.47 -0.97 22.67
C MET A 197 9.65 -0.33 21.93
N GLU A 198 10.47 0.41 22.65
CA GLU A 198 11.66 1.08 22.10
C GLU A 198 12.64 0.09 21.49
N ALA A 199 12.96 -0.99 22.23
CA ALA A 199 13.88 -2.02 21.76
C ALA A 199 13.33 -2.77 20.53
N ALA A 200 12.03 -3.07 20.52
CA ALA A 200 11.37 -3.71 19.39
C ALA A 200 11.34 -2.80 18.14
N LEU A 201 11.13 -1.49 18.30
CA LEU A 201 11.17 -0.52 17.22
C LEU A 201 12.58 -0.35 16.64
N GLU A 202 13.61 -0.32 17.49
CA GLU A 202 15.01 -0.25 17.02
C GLU A 202 15.37 -1.50 16.21
N GLU A 203 14.91 -2.67 16.64
CA GLU A 203 15.12 -3.91 15.89
C GLU A 203 14.36 -3.86 14.53
N ALA A 204 13.11 -3.39 14.52
CA ALA A 204 12.34 -3.21 13.30
C ALA A 204 13.03 -2.28 12.29
N LYS A 205 13.62 -1.17 12.77
CA LYS A 205 14.43 -0.28 11.92
C LYS A 205 15.70 -0.95 11.43
N ARG A 206 16.39 -1.70 12.29
CA ARG A 206 17.65 -2.40 11.97
C ARG A 206 17.46 -3.41 10.82
N VAL A 207 16.35 -4.14 10.81
CA VAL A 207 16.03 -5.11 9.75
C VAL A 207 15.38 -4.43 8.51
N GLY A 208 15.13 -3.13 8.57
CA GLY A 208 14.55 -2.38 7.45
C GLY A 208 13.04 -2.54 7.30
N ALA A 209 12.35 -3.10 8.29
CA ALA A 209 10.90 -3.30 8.28
C ALA A 209 10.12 -2.05 8.74
N ALA A 210 10.73 -1.21 9.59
CA ALA A 210 10.16 0.08 9.98
C ALA A 210 10.94 1.24 9.37
N GLU A 211 10.22 2.32 9.03
CA GLU A 211 10.82 3.58 8.64
C GLU A 211 11.48 4.28 9.85
N THR A 212 12.27 5.33 9.59
CA THR A 212 12.91 6.12 10.66
C THR A 212 11.87 6.69 11.64
N ASP A 213 10.71 7.13 11.12
CA ASP A 213 9.56 7.57 11.91
C ASP A 213 8.46 6.51 11.89
N PRO A 214 8.29 5.70 12.96
CA PRO A 214 7.31 4.64 13.05
C PRO A 214 5.91 5.13 13.50
N THR A 215 5.69 6.44 13.60
CA THR A 215 4.44 7.02 14.14
C THR A 215 3.19 6.47 13.47
N LEU A 216 3.21 6.30 12.14
CA LEU A 216 2.05 5.76 11.41
C LEU A 216 1.74 4.31 11.78
N ASP A 217 2.76 3.51 12.13
CA ASP A 217 2.61 2.11 12.52
C ASP A 217 2.05 2.01 13.95
N ILE A 218 2.60 2.80 14.88
CA ILE A 218 2.26 2.78 16.31
C ILE A 218 0.88 3.35 16.55
N SER A 219 0.55 4.49 15.92
CA SER A 219 -0.75 5.15 16.08
C SER A 219 -1.92 4.37 15.46
N GLY A 220 -1.66 3.33 14.67
CA GLY A 220 -2.67 2.59 13.93
C GLY A 220 -3.11 3.26 12.62
N GLN A 221 -2.54 4.41 12.26
CA GLN A 221 -2.91 5.16 11.05
C GLN A 221 -2.67 4.36 9.77
N ASP A 222 -1.54 3.62 9.67
CA ASP A 222 -1.28 2.76 8.51
C ASP A 222 -2.33 1.65 8.37
N THR A 223 -2.71 1.03 9.50
CA THR A 223 -3.78 0.02 9.55
C THR A 223 -5.14 0.62 9.15
N ALA A 224 -5.46 1.83 9.62
CA ALA A 224 -6.70 2.52 9.26
C ALA A 224 -6.74 2.90 7.77
N ASN A 225 -5.61 3.35 7.20
CA ASN A 225 -5.49 3.64 5.78
C ASN A 225 -5.77 2.39 4.92
N LYS A 226 -5.23 1.24 5.33
CA LYS A 226 -5.45 -0.04 4.64
C LYS A 226 -6.91 -0.49 4.74
N LEU A 227 -7.51 -0.40 5.94
CA LEU A 227 -8.93 -0.68 6.15
C LEU A 227 -9.82 0.22 5.28
N TYR A 228 -9.55 1.52 5.27
CA TYR A 228 -10.28 2.50 4.45
C TYR A 228 -10.26 2.12 2.97
N ILE A 229 -9.06 1.87 2.41
CA ILE A 229 -8.90 1.48 1.00
C ILE A 229 -9.67 0.20 0.68
N MET A 230 -9.63 -0.82 1.56
CA MET A 230 -10.40 -2.05 1.39
C MET A 230 -11.90 -1.77 1.36
N MET A 231 -12.42 -1.06 2.34
CA MET A 231 -13.85 -0.77 2.46
C MET A 231 -14.38 0.05 1.28
N LYS A 232 -13.62 1.06 0.83
CA LYS A 232 -13.94 1.85 -0.37
C LYS A 232 -13.89 1.03 -1.66
N SER A 233 -13.05 0.00 -1.71
CA SER A 233 -12.86 -0.79 -2.93
C SER A 233 -13.84 -1.94 -3.11
N PHE A 234 -14.38 -2.46 -2.03
CA PHE A 234 -15.15 -3.70 -2.03
C PHE A 234 -16.62 -3.53 -1.59
N THR A 235 -16.93 -2.47 -0.83
CA THR A 235 -18.26 -2.24 -0.28
C THR A 235 -18.85 -0.91 -0.78
N ASN A 236 -20.06 -0.60 -0.32
CA ASN A 236 -20.70 0.70 -0.52
C ASN A 236 -20.35 1.72 0.57
N PHE A 237 -19.23 1.53 1.27
CA PHE A 237 -18.77 2.48 2.28
C PHE A 237 -18.45 3.83 1.64
N ASN A 238 -19.17 4.88 2.05
CA ASN A 238 -19.02 6.23 1.54
C ASN A 238 -18.46 7.22 2.59
N GLY A 239 -18.07 6.71 3.77
CA GLY A 239 -17.45 7.52 4.83
C GLY A 239 -16.05 8.01 4.47
N LEU A 240 -15.46 8.76 5.38
CA LEU A 240 -14.11 9.33 5.30
C LEU A 240 -13.17 8.56 6.23
N ILE A 241 -11.88 8.71 6.03
CA ILE A 241 -10.85 8.09 6.90
C ILE A 241 -11.00 8.50 8.38
N LYS A 242 -11.42 9.73 8.64
CA LYS A 242 -11.67 10.25 10.00
C LYS A 242 -12.85 9.59 10.71
N ASP A 243 -13.71 8.88 9.99
CA ASP A 243 -14.87 8.17 10.55
C ASP A 243 -14.47 6.79 11.12
N ILE A 244 -13.21 6.38 10.95
CA ILE A 244 -12.65 5.17 11.55
C ILE A 244 -12.23 5.48 12.99
N ALA A 245 -12.83 4.81 13.96
CA ALA A 245 -12.41 4.89 15.36
C ALA A 245 -11.01 4.26 15.47
N MET A 246 -10.03 5.02 15.94
CA MET A 246 -8.62 4.59 15.93
C MET A 246 -7.99 4.74 17.30
N GLU A 247 -7.33 3.67 17.77
CA GLU A 247 -6.50 3.60 18.96
C GLU A 247 -5.18 2.90 18.58
N GLY A 248 -4.06 3.51 18.90
CA GLY A 248 -2.73 2.99 18.63
C GLY A 248 -2.29 1.93 19.65
N ILE A 249 -1.06 1.46 19.49
CA ILE A 249 -0.44 0.51 20.43
C ILE A 249 0.39 1.20 21.52
N ASP A 250 0.56 2.50 21.44
CA ASP A 250 1.37 3.33 22.34
C ASP A 250 0.90 3.28 23.82
N GLU A 251 -0.38 3.01 24.05
CA GLU A 251 -0.95 2.86 25.40
C GLU A 251 -1.08 1.40 25.85
N VAL A 252 -0.53 0.45 25.10
CA VAL A 252 -0.51 -0.97 25.51
C VAL A 252 0.57 -1.19 26.55
N THR A 253 0.15 -1.55 27.76
CA THR A 253 1.09 -1.76 28.87
C THR A 253 1.51 -3.22 29.01
N PRO A 254 2.70 -3.49 29.63
CA PRO A 254 3.14 -4.86 29.94
C PRO A 254 2.12 -5.65 30.79
N GLU A 255 1.38 -4.98 31.67
CA GLU A 255 0.36 -5.61 32.53
C GLU A 255 -0.80 -6.15 31.68
N LYS A 256 -1.27 -5.37 30.68
CA LYS A 256 -2.32 -5.81 29.72
C LYS A 256 -1.86 -7.05 28.94
N LEU A 257 -0.60 -7.08 28.51
CA LEU A 257 -0.03 -8.22 27.79
C LEU A 257 0.10 -9.46 28.66
N LEU A 258 0.56 -9.30 29.90
CA LEU A 258 0.65 -10.38 30.87
C LEU A 258 -0.74 -10.96 31.20
N GLU A 259 -1.75 -10.11 31.38
CA GLU A 259 -3.13 -10.54 31.62
C GLU A 259 -3.68 -11.33 30.43
N ALA A 260 -3.42 -10.84 29.20
CA ALA A 260 -3.79 -11.55 27.97
C ALA A 260 -3.19 -12.96 27.95
N THR A 261 -1.89 -13.08 28.22
CA THR A 261 -1.18 -14.36 28.25
C THR A 261 -1.74 -15.34 29.26
N LYS A 262 -2.08 -14.88 30.48
CA LYS A 262 -2.71 -15.71 31.52
C LYS A 262 -4.06 -16.29 31.08
N ASN A 263 -4.77 -15.59 30.18
CA ASN A 263 -6.06 -16.00 29.65
C ASN A 263 -5.98 -16.74 28.32
N ASN A 264 -4.81 -17.25 27.93
CA ASN A 264 -4.54 -17.87 26.62
C ASN A 264 -4.90 -16.96 25.43
N CYS A 265 -4.73 -15.65 25.61
CA CYS A 265 -4.94 -14.62 24.61
C CYS A 265 -3.63 -13.90 24.24
N THR A 266 -3.65 -13.14 23.18
CA THR A 266 -2.61 -12.18 22.79
C THR A 266 -3.28 -10.87 22.39
N VAL A 267 -2.55 -9.77 22.45
CA VAL A 267 -3.02 -8.47 21.97
C VAL A 267 -2.55 -8.24 20.55
N LYS A 268 -3.49 -7.92 19.65
CA LYS A 268 -3.19 -7.55 18.26
C LYS A 268 -3.79 -6.19 17.96
N LEU A 269 -3.13 -5.41 17.10
CA LEU A 269 -3.75 -4.20 16.53
C LEU A 269 -4.72 -4.65 15.43
N VAL A 270 -6.01 -4.75 15.78
CA VAL A 270 -7.02 -5.31 14.88
C VAL A 270 -7.79 -4.21 14.17
N ALA A 271 -7.78 -4.25 12.84
CA ALA A 271 -8.73 -3.55 12.00
C ALA A 271 -10.04 -4.34 11.96
N SER A 272 -11.16 -3.68 12.17
CA SER A 272 -12.48 -4.30 12.15
C SER A 272 -13.46 -3.47 11.34
N ALA A 273 -14.28 -4.15 10.54
CA ALA A 273 -15.44 -3.55 9.89
C ALA A 273 -16.64 -4.50 10.02
N TYR A 274 -17.80 -3.97 10.34
CA TYR A 274 -19.06 -4.74 10.35
C TYR A 274 -20.24 -3.85 9.95
N TYR A 275 -21.25 -4.47 9.35
CA TYR A 275 -22.47 -3.77 8.92
C TYR A 275 -23.60 -3.96 9.92
N LYS A 276 -24.14 -2.83 10.43
CA LYS A 276 -25.35 -2.81 11.26
C LYS A 276 -26.18 -1.60 10.89
N GLY A 277 -26.93 -1.72 9.77
CA GLY A 277 -27.63 -0.56 9.21
C GLY A 277 -26.71 0.45 8.51
N HIS A 278 -25.51 0.62 9.03
CA HIS A 278 -24.39 1.35 8.42
C HIS A 278 -23.07 0.63 8.78
N TRP A 279 -21.99 1.04 8.13
CA TRP A 279 -20.66 0.48 8.41
C TRP A 279 -20.06 1.08 9.67
N HIS A 280 -19.58 0.20 10.56
CA HIS A 280 -18.78 0.54 11.71
C HIS A 280 -17.35 0.07 11.47
N LEU A 281 -16.41 1.00 11.53
CA LEU A 281 -14.99 0.74 11.30
C LEU A 281 -14.18 1.13 12.52
N SER A 282 -13.24 0.28 12.90
CA SER A 282 -12.31 0.59 13.99
C SER A 282 -10.94 -0.06 13.78
N VAL A 283 -9.94 0.56 14.38
CA VAL A 283 -8.57 0.01 14.52
C VAL A 283 -8.19 0.18 15.97
N LYS A 284 -7.95 -0.91 16.69
CA LYS A 284 -7.58 -0.83 18.10
C LYS A 284 -6.86 -2.08 18.61
N PRO A 285 -6.05 -1.97 19.66
CA PRO A 285 -5.52 -3.11 20.38
C PRO A 285 -6.67 -3.99 20.91
N THR A 286 -6.68 -5.25 20.51
CA THR A 286 -7.78 -6.18 20.81
C THR A 286 -7.21 -7.49 21.33
N LEU A 287 -7.81 -8.00 22.41
CA LEU A 287 -7.56 -9.34 22.90
C LEU A 287 -8.14 -10.36 21.92
N VAL A 288 -7.29 -11.27 21.45
CA VAL A 288 -7.67 -12.38 20.58
C VAL A 288 -7.16 -13.70 21.16
N ALA A 289 -7.95 -14.76 21.04
CA ALA A 289 -7.52 -16.08 21.47
C ALA A 289 -6.31 -16.54 20.65
N ARG A 290 -5.31 -17.13 21.28
CA ARG A 290 -4.05 -17.56 20.61
C ARG A 290 -4.28 -18.60 19.53
N ASP A 291 -5.28 -19.45 19.68
CA ASP A 291 -5.69 -20.48 18.75
C ASP A 291 -6.63 -19.97 17.63
N SER A 292 -7.04 -18.69 17.69
CA SER A 292 -7.80 -18.07 16.61
C SER A 292 -6.92 -17.74 15.41
N PHE A 293 -7.53 -17.51 14.25
CA PHE A 293 -6.80 -17.12 13.04
C PHE A 293 -5.94 -15.88 13.27
N LEU A 294 -6.51 -14.79 13.83
CA LEU A 294 -5.75 -13.55 14.07
C LEU A 294 -4.71 -13.72 15.19
N GLY A 295 -5.01 -14.51 16.22
CA GLY A 295 -4.04 -14.83 17.30
C GLY A 295 -2.82 -15.60 16.78
N SER A 296 -2.99 -16.38 15.72
CA SER A 296 -1.92 -17.13 15.07
C SER A 296 -1.02 -16.29 14.16
N CYS A 297 -1.31 -15.00 13.94
CA CYS A 297 -0.43 -14.09 13.22
C CYS A 297 0.75 -13.65 14.10
N ASN A 298 1.93 -14.22 13.89
CA ASN A 298 3.12 -14.00 14.72
C ASN A 298 4.17 -13.15 14.01
N GLY A 299 4.95 -12.39 14.79
CA GLY A 299 6.04 -11.58 14.27
C GLY A 299 5.58 -10.62 13.18
N TRP A 300 6.16 -10.76 12.01
CA TRP A 300 5.89 -9.93 10.84
C TRP A 300 4.67 -10.34 10.02
N GLU A 301 3.93 -11.34 10.46
CA GLU A 301 2.77 -11.83 9.72
C GLU A 301 1.61 -10.82 9.75
N MET A 302 0.95 -10.73 8.61
CA MET A 302 -0.33 -10.03 8.46
C MET A 302 -1.42 -11.03 8.08
N GLY A 303 -2.64 -10.80 8.53
CA GLY A 303 -3.77 -11.68 8.26
C GLY A 303 -5.07 -10.93 8.08
N LEU A 304 -5.92 -11.47 7.22
CA LEU A 304 -7.28 -11.00 6.97
C LEU A 304 -8.25 -12.17 7.11
N GLU A 305 -9.33 -11.94 7.80
CA GLU A 305 -10.50 -12.81 7.87
C GLU A 305 -11.75 -12.02 7.48
N VAL A 306 -12.54 -12.56 6.55
CA VAL A 306 -13.80 -11.97 6.11
C VAL A 306 -14.92 -13.00 6.20
N LYS A 307 -16.10 -12.55 6.66
CA LYS A 307 -17.36 -13.27 6.60
C LYS A 307 -18.28 -12.58 5.61
N THR A 308 -18.91 -13.35 4.76
CA THR A 308 -19.85 -12.85 3.75
C THR A 308 -21.18 -13.61 3.83
N ASP A 309 -22.15 -13.16 3.06
CA ASP A 309 -23.44 -13.86 2.90
C ASP A 309 -23.30 -15.22 2.16
N LEU A 310 -22.21 -15.42 1.41
CA LEU A 310 -21.98 -16.66 0.64
C LEU A 310 -20.95 -17.60 1.30
N TYR A 311 -20.04 -17.05 2.11
CA TYR A 311 -18.97 -17.82 2.75
C TYR A 311 -18.93 -17.53 4.24
N GLU A 312 -18.89 -18.58 5.06
CA GLU A 312 -18.81 -18.48 6.52
C GLU A 312 -17.55 -17.75 6.97
N SER A 313 -16.40 -18.12 6.41
CA SER A 313 -15.14 -17.44 6.61
C SER A 313 -14.21 -17.66 5.43
N VAL A 314 -13.55 -16.60 4.98
CA VAL A 314 -12.40 -16.66 4.07
C VAL A 314 -11.24 -15.97 4.76
N SER A 315 -10.18 -16.74 5.03
CA SER A 315 -9.00 -16.23 5.74
C SER A 315 -7.76 -16.34 4.88
N MET A 316 -6.89 -15.35 4.97
CA MET A 316 -5.59 -15.37 4.29
C MET A 316 -4.51 -14.72 5.16
N LYS A 317 -3.33 -15.31 5.15
CA LYS A 317 -2.17 -14.87 5.93
C LYS A 317 -0.93 -14.94 5.06
N ASN A 318 -0.02 -13.98 5.20
CA ASN A 318 1.31 -14.05 4.62
C ASN A 318 2.36 -14.26 5.72
N PHE A 319 3.48 -14.78 5.27
CA PHE A 319 4.70 -14.84 6.06
C PHE A 319 5.64 -13.79 5.47
N GLU A 320 5.84 -12.67 6.16
CA GLU A 320 6.89 -11.72 5.82
C GLU A 320 8.12 -12.08 6.66
N ALA A 321 9.22 -12.40 5.97
CA ALA A 321 10.51 -12.69 6.59
C ALA A 321 11.40 -11.44 6.57
#